data_057a9e52bc7be671552471d03313b9d2
#
_entry.id   057a9e52bc7be671552471d03313b9d2
#
_cell.length_a   1.000
_cell.length_b   1.000
_cell.length_c   1.000
_cell.angle_alpha   90.00
_cell.angle_beta   90.00
_cell.angle_gamma   90.00
#
_symmetry.space_group_name_H-M   'P 1'
#
loop_
_entity.id
_entity.type
_entity.pdbx_description
1 polymer ?
#
loop_
_entity_poly.entity_id
_entity_poly.type
_entity_poly.pdbx_seq_one_letter_code
_entity_poly.pdbx_strand_id
1 'polypeptide(L)'
;RLCRIVLPDDAVWSLSADCLTAATPRGRVEFVIGEGERLHVRGQGLTVTFALEGSRYDYAYVTPQGAQCVVAAGEDLRLLPRVTSGKVTVTGEWRRDHADNVAMSFSGAEGFEGTIDLFPAIPPEPTTDSFDQARAGAADDFADWLSRTPEGGQTEARSLAAYLLWANTVPASGNLTRPAIYMSKNAMINIWSWDNAFSALGVAAMDPDLAFDQFAAIYDHQHPSGLLPDFVNDRESYFAFTKPPVHGWAILRLIEDHPDWLTEARRATLVPWLERQLSYWLTYARKDAESLPAYCHGNESGWDNATFFAEGGPVLTPDLPTFLILTCDCLAVLDSARADHWQAEGSRLATLLDTLWTGEAFGTRLTADPTRLRQDESLIGFIPLLLGSRLAP
;
A
#
# COMPACT_ATOMS: atom_id res chain seq x y z
N ARG A 1 -5.48 -13.60 -4.75
CA ARG A 1 -6.28 -14.43 -3.80
C ARG A 1 -5.73 -15.85 -3.81
N LEU A 2 -5.04 -16.24 -2.73
CA LEU A 2 -4.34 -17.52 -2.66
C LEU A 2 -5.31 -18.70 -2.52
N CYS A 3 -6.27 -18.60 -1.58
CA CYS A 3 -7.27 -19.64 -1.37
C CYS A 3 -8.59 -19.06 -0.87
N ARG A 4 -9.66 -19.85 -0.97
CA ARG A 4 -10.95 -19.58 -0.35
C ARG A 4 -11.09 -20.44 0.90
N ILE A 5 -11.47 -19.80 2.02
CA ILE A 5 -11.86 -20.53 3.24
C ILE A 5 -13.29 -21.01 3.06
N VAL A 6 -13.48 -22.31 3.10
CA VAL A 6 -14.79 -22.96 2.99
C VAL A 6 -15.25 -23.43 4.36
N LEU A 7 -16.37 -22.88 4.79
CA LEU A 7 -17.08 -23.19 6.02
C LEU A 7 -18.58 -23.29 5.69
N PRO A 8 -19.44 -23.77 6.62
CA PRO A 8 -20.88 -23.74 6.44
C PRO A 8 -21.40 -22.31 6.15
N ASP A 9 -22.44 -22.20 5.33
CA ASP A 9 -23.03 -20.92 4.91
C ASP A 9 -23.63 -20.09 6.07
N ASP A 10 -23.96 -20.76 7.19
CA ASP A 10 -24.45 -20.14 8.43
C ASP A 10 -23.34 -19.59 9.34
N ALA A 11 -22.10 -19.59 8.90
CA ALA A 11 -20.98 -19.07 9.70
C ALA A 11 -21.04 -17.54 9.82
N VAL A 12 -21.02 -17.08 11.06
CA VAL A 12 -20.91 -15.66 11.42
C VAL A 12 -19.46 -15.33 11.71
N TRP A 13 -18.94 -14.33 11.01
CA TRP A 13 -17.55 -13.89 11.15
C TRP A 13 -17.43 -12.73 12.12
N SER A 14 -16.40 -12.80 12.96
CA SER A 14 -15.97 -11.69 13.82
C SER A 14 -14.45 -11.52 13.74
N LEU A 15 -13.99 -10.26 13.79
CA LEU A 15 -12.58 -9.92 13.73
C LEU A 15 -12.22 -9.07 14.94
N SER A 16 -11.14 -9.46 15.62
CA SER A 16 -10.39 -8.65 16.58
C SER A 16 -8.95 -8.53 16.08
N ALA A 17 -8.14 -7.70 16.71
CA ALA A 17 -6.73 -7.55 16.31
C ALA A 17 -5.92 -8.85 16.47
N ASP A 18 -6.31 -9.68 17.41
CA ASP A 18 -5.62 -10.92 17.77
C ASP A 18 -6.20 -12.18 17.13
N CYS A 19 -7.41 -12.10 16.53
CA CYS A 19 -8.07 -13.32 16.03
C CYS A 19 -9.19 -13.01 15.04
N LEU A 20 -9.25 -13.79 13.96
CA LEU A 20 -10.42 -13.92 13.10
C LEU A 20 -11.19 -15.18 13.50
N THR A 21 -12.46 -15.05 13.81
CA THR A 21 -13.32 -16.17 14.25
C THR A 21 -14.49 -16.35 13.30
N ALA A 22 -14.77 -17.60 12.92
CA ALA A 22 -15.99 -18.01 12.24
C ALA A 22 -16.77 -18.95 13.17
N ALA A 23 -18.00 -18.61 13.52
CA ALA A 23 -18.83 -19.37 14.45
C ALA A 23 -20.17 -19.77 13.82
N THR A 24 -20.63 -20.98 14.15
CA THR A 24 -21.97 -21.51 13.84
C THR A 24 -22.58 -22.09 15.11
N PRO A 25 -23.88 -22.46 15.15
CA PRO A 25 -24.45 -23.22 16.27
C PRO A 25 -23.78 -24.56 16.56
N ARG A 26 -23.01 -25.11 15.59
CA ARG A 26 -22.32 -26.41 15.71
C ARG A 26 -20.90 -26.31 16.25
N GLY A 27 -20.28 -25.14 16.17
CA GLY A 27 -18.89 -24.96 16.56
C GLY A 27 -18.27 -23.70 16.00
N ARG A 28 -16.97 -23.60 16.15
CA ARG A 28 -16.21 -22.43 15.68
C ARG A 28 -14.86 -22.83 15.08
N VAL A 29 -14.32 -21.94 14.25
CA VAL A 29 -12.94 -21.97 13.76
C VAL A 29 -12.32 -20.60 14.01
N GLU A 30 -11.08 -20.59 14.47
CA GLU A 30 -10.30 -19.41 14.82
C GLU A 30 -9.01 -19.40 14.01
N PHE A 31 -8.57 -18.19 13.59
CA PHE A 31 -7.39 -17.98 12.77
C PHE A 31 -6.54 -16.86 13.38
N VAL A 32 -5.24 -17.06 13.44
CA VAL A 32 -4.25 -16.08 13.92
C VAL A 32 -3.03 -16.10 13.00
N ILE A 33 -2.50 -14.95 12.68
CA ILE A 33 -1.18 -14.83 12.05
C ILE A 33 -0.16 -14.72 13.20
N GLY A 34 0.71 -15.69 13.32
CA GLY A 34 1.78 -15.72 14.30
C GLY A 34 3.11 -15.27 13.71
N GLU A 35 4.18 -15.48 14.48
CA GLU A 35 5.54 -15.13 14.07
C GLU A 35 5.92 -15.76 12.73
N GLY A 36 6.64 -15.00 11.89
CA GLY A 36 7.05 -15.41 10.56
C GLY A 36 5.88 -15.52 9.56
N GLU A 37 4.80 -14.78 9.76
CA GLU A 37 3.59 -14.79 8.92
C GLU A 37 2.91 -16.17 8.80
N ARG A 38 3.14 -17.04 9.78
CA ARG A 38 2.53 -18.36 9.87
C ARG A 38 1.06 -18.25 10.24
N LEU A 39 0.19 -18.90 9.47
CA LEU A 39 -1.22 -19.00 9.82
C LEU A 39 -1.44 -20.13 10.83
N HIS A 40 -1.87 -19.80 12.05
CA HIS A 40 -2.39 -20.75 13.02
C HIS A 40 -3.89 -20.91 12.85
N VAL A 41 -4.38 -22.13 12.92
CA VAL A 41 -5.80 -22.46 12.80
C VAL A 41 -6.21 -23.42 13.89
N ARG A 42 -7.34 -23.14 14.55
CA ARG A 42 -7.95 -24.00 15.58
C ARG A 42 -9.45 -24.11 15.35
N GLY A 43 -10.02 -25.27 15.50
CA GLY A 43 -11.46 -25.46 15.33
C GLY A 43 -12.04 -26.53 16.25
N GLN A 44 -13.33 -26.36 16.59
CA GLN A 44 -14.11 -27.31 17.35
C GLN A 44 -15.51 -27.44 16.74
N GLY A 45 -15.98 -28.67 16.53
CA GLY A 45 -17.31 -28.98 16.01
C GLY A 45 -17.48 -28.66 14.51
N LEU A 46 -16.45 -28.19 13.82
CA LEU A 46 -16.46 -27.85 12.40
C LEU A 46 -15.22 -28.42 11.67
N THR A 47 -15.33 -28.54 10.37
CA THR A 47 -14.20 -28.73 9.46
C THR A 47 -13.99 -27.41 8.70
N VAL A 48 -12.74 -26.99 8.52
CA VAL A 48 -12.38 -25.89 7.64
C VAL A 48 -11.58 -26.38 6.45
N THR A 49 -11.91 -25.89 5.27
CA THR A 49 -11.18 -26.21 4.04
C THR A 49 -10.63 -24.93 3.41
N PHE A 50 -9.35 -24.95 3.08
CA PHE A 50 -8.67 -23.95 2.27
C PHE A 50 -8.58 -24.48 0.84
N ALA A 51 -9.46 -24.00 -0.05
CA ALA A 51 -9.53 -24.40 -1.45
C ALA A 51 -8.76 -23.40 -2.31
N LEU A 52 -7.82 -23.87 -3.12
CA LEU A 52 -7.14 -23.04 -4.11
C LEU A 52 -8.10 -22.79 -5.29
N GLU A 53 -8.10 -21.53 -5.77
CA GLU A 53 -8.92 -21.09 -6.91
C GLU A 53 -8.03 -20.43 -7.97
N GLY A 54 -6.77 -20.85 -8.05
CA GLY A 54 -5.74 -20.14 -8.81
C GLY A 54 -5.49 -20.70 -10.20
N SER A 55 -4.36 -21.35 -10.38
CA SER A 55 -3.86 -21.82 -11.65
C SER A 55 -4.22 -23.27 -11.93
N ARG A 56 -4.40 -23.63 -13.22
CA ARG A 56 -4.47 -25.05 -13.65
C ARG A 56 -3.22 -25.87 -13.26
N TYR A 57 -2.15 -25.20 -12.87
CA TYR A 57 -0.90 -25.82 -12.44
C TYR A 57 -0.78 -25.94 -10.91
N ASP A 58 -1.79 -25.50 -10.15
CA ASP A 58 -1.85 -25.77 -8.72
C ASP A 58 -1.97 -27.27 -8.49
N TYR A 59 -1.26 -27.80 -7.48
CA TYR A 59 -1.29 -29.22 -7.17
C TYR A 59 -0.86 -29.50 -5.73
N ALA A 60 -1.10 -30.73 -5.30
CA ALA A 60 -0.61 -31.23 -4.02
C ALA A 60 0.31 -32.45 -4.22
N TYR A 61 1.26 -32.60 -3.31
CA TYR A 61 2.15 -33.77 -3.29
C TYR A 61 2.55 -34.15 -1.87
N VAL A 62 3.07 -35.34 -1.73
CA VAL A 62 3.69 -35.81 -0.47
C VAL A 62 5.19 -35.77 -0.64
N THR A 63 5.89 -35.10 0.28
CA THR A 63 7.37 -35.07 0.25
C THR A 63 7.94 -36.45 0.57
N PRO A 64 9.21 -36.72 0.22
CA PRO A 64 9.87 -37.97 0.60
C PRO A 64 9.87 -38.25 2.12
N GLN A 65 9.74 -37.21 2.93
CA GLN A 65 9.64 -37.31 4.40
C GLN A 65 8.20 -37.50 4.89
N GLY A 66 7.22 -37.61 3.99
CA GLY A 66 5.83 -37.88 4.29
C GLY A 66 4.99 -36.61 4.61
N ALA A 67 5.55 -35.42 4.47
CA ALA A 67 4.78 -34.18 4.67
C ALA A 67 3.90 -33.90 3.43
N GLN A 68 2.65 -33.51 3.66
CA GLN A 68 1.73 -33.07 2.62
C GLN A 68 1.97 -31.60 2.28
N CYS A 69 2.18 -31.28 1.03
CA CYS A 69 2.47 -29.94 0.56
C CYS A 69 1.54 -29.57 -0.60
N VAL A 70 1.13 -28.32 -0.65
CA VAL A 70 0.33 -27.73 -1.72
C VAL A 70 1.14 -26.69 -2.44
N VAL A 71 1.08 -26.67 -3.76
CA VAL A 71 1.73 -25.69 -4.62
C VAL A 71 0.66 -24.78 -5.23
N ALA A 72 0.74 -23.50 -4.94
CA ALA A 72 -0.02 -22.43 -5.58
C ALA A 72 0.84 -21.83 -6.70
N ALA A 73 0.82 -22.46 -7.87
CA ALA A 73 1.74 -22.16 -8.96
C ALA A 73 1.55 -20.75 -9.54
N GLY A 74 0.31 -20.25 -9.53
CA GLY A 74 0.02 -18.88 -9.97
C GLY A 74 0.57 -17.79 -9.04
N GLU A 75 0.89 -18.17 -7.79
CA GLU A 75 1.43 -17.28 -6.78
C GLU A 75 2.93 -17.51 -6.47
N ASP A 76 3.54 -18.51 -7.15
CA ASP A 76 4.92 -18.97 -6.90
C ASP A 76 5.19 -19.32 -5.42
N LEU A 77 4.21 -19.94 -4.77
CA LEU A 77 4.25 -20.28 -3.35
C LEU A 77 3.91 -21.75 -3.10
N ARG A 78 4.43 -22.25 -1.99
CA ARG A 78 4.06 -23.53 -1.40
C ARG A 78 3.41 -23.33 -0.05
N LEU A 79 2.46 -24.20 0.28
CA LEU A 79 1.78 -24.22 1.56
C LEU A 79 2.03 -25.58 2.21
N LEU A 80 2.49 -25.54 3.47
CA LEU A 80 2.73 -26.75 4.26
C LEU A 80 1.82 -26.75 5.48
N PRO A 81 0.68 -27.45 5.42
CA PRO A 81 -0.18 -27.64 6.58
C PRO A 81 0.45 -28.63 7.57
N ARG A 82 0.39 -28.30 8.84
CA ARG A 82 0.79 -29.18 9.96
C ARG A 82 -0.33 -29.23 11.00
N VAL A 83 -0.43 -30.29 11.75
CA VAL A 83 -1.36 -30.40 12.87
C VAL A 83 -0.65 -30.80 14.15
N THR A 84 -1.04 -30.19 15.26
CA THR A 84 -0.66 -30.59 16.63
C THR A 84 -1.75 -31.44 17.24
N SER A 85 -3.01 -31.25 16.83
CA SER A 85 -4.15 -32.12 17.17
C SER A 85 -5.12 -32.22 16.01
N GLY A 86 -5.91 -33.29 15.96
CA GLY A 86 -6.84 -33.56 14.88
C GLY A 86 -6.14 -34.14 13.64
N LYS A 87 -6.65 -33.76 12.44
CA LYS A 87 -6.20 -34.28 11.16
C LYS A 87 -6.21 -33.18 10.11
N VAL A 88 -5.19 -33.17 9.26
CA VAL A 88 -5.23 -32.45 7.98
C VAL A 88 -5.32 -33.46 6.83
N THR A 89 -6.13 -33.15 5.83
CA THR A 89 -6.25 -33.92 4.59
C THR A 89 -5.98 -32.97 3.44
N VAL A 90 -5.06 -33.33 2.56
CA VAL A 90 -4.73 -32.57 1.36
C VAL A 90 -5.22 -33.34 0.14
N THR A 91 -5.85 -32.63 -0.78
CA THR A 91 -6.32 -33.15 -2.08
C THR A 91 -5.70 -32.38 -3.23
N GLY A 92 -5.78 -32.91 -4.46
CA GLY A 92 -5.26 -32.25 -5.65
C GLY A 92 -3.93 -32.82 -6.13
N GLU A 93 -3.75 -34.15 -6.08
CA GLU A 93 -2.59 -34.83 -6.67
C GLU A 93 -2.52 -34.56 -8.18
N TRP A 94 -1.32 -34.24 -8.66
CA TRP A 94 -1.09 -34.00 -10.08
C TRP A 94 -1.30 -35.25 -10.91
N ARG A 95 -2.13 -35.17 -11.98
CA ARG A 95 -2.40 -36.26 -12.89
C ARG A 95 -2.30 -35.79 -14.33
N ARG A 96 -1.33 -36.31 -15.06
CA ARG A 96 -1.04 -35.99 -16.46
C ARG A 96 -0.66 -34.49 -16.63
N ASP A 97 -1.66 -33.60 -16.76
CA ASP A 97 -1.48 -32.17 -17.13
C ASP A 97 -2.25 -31.20 -16.21
N HIS A 98 -2.87 -31.69 -15.15
CA HIS A 98 -3.62 -30.88 -14.17
C HIS A 98 -3.80 -31.59 -12.83
N ALA A 99 -4.33 -30.89 -11.85
CA ALA A 99 -4.89 -31.44 -10.63
C ALA A 99 -6.29 -30.88 -10.40
N ASP A 100 -7.17 -31.70 -9.84
CA ASP A 100 -8.55 -31.32 -9.52
C ASP A 100 -8.68 -31.02 -8.02
N ASN A 101 -9.50 -30.00 -7.69
CA ASN A 101 -9.92 -29.73 -6.30
C ASN A 101 -8.75 -29.65 -5.31
N VAL A 102 -7.77 -28.82 -5.62
CA VAL A 102 -6.59 -28.61 -4.74
C VAL A 102 -7.04 -27.93 -3.46
N ALA A 103 -6.91 -28.62 -2.34
CA ALA A 103 -7.40 -28.12 -1.06
C ALA A 103 -6.69 -28.75 0.14
N MET A 104 -6.74 -28.05 1.28
CA MET A 104 -6.32 -28.51 2.59
C MET A 104 -7.50 -28.43 3.54
N SER A 105 -7.86 -29.53 4.20
CA SER A 105 -8.99 -29.60 5.14
C SER A 105 -8.53 -30.03 6.51
N PHE A 106 -8.82 -29.20 7.52
CA PHE A 106 -8.54 -29.47 8.94
C PHE A 106 -9.82 -29.93 9.64
N SER A 107 -9.73 -31.02 10.39
CA SER A 107 -10.86 -31.62 11.10
C SER A 107 -10.41 -32.42 12.32
N GLY A 108 -11.34 -32.69 13.24
CA GLY A 108 -11.10 -33.57 14.40
C GLY A 108 -12.38 -33.79 15.18
N ALA A 109 -12.58 -35.00 15.72
CA ALA A 109 -13.75 -35.36 16.52
C ALA A 109 -13.86 -34.55 17.83
N GLU A 110 -12.71 -34.27 18.44
CA GLU A 110 -12.61 -33.45 19.67
C GLU A 110 -12.12 -32.01 19.35
N GLY A 111 -11.95 -31.68 18.06
CA GLY A 111 -11.38 -30.44 17.57
C GLY A 111 -10.05 -30.68 16.87
N PHE A 112 -9.48 -29.61 16.38
CA PHE A 112 -8.16 -29.60 15.70
C PHE A 112 -7.39 -28.32 16.02
N GLU A 113 -6.06 -28.42 15.99
CA GLU A 113 -5.15 -27.30 16.01
C GLU A 113 -3.99 -27.56 15.03
N GLY A 114 -3.56 -26.55 14.31
CA GLY A 114 -2.48 -26.67 13.34
C GLY A 114 -2.02 -25.35 12.77
N THR A 115 -1.11 -25.44 11.82
CA THR A 115 -0.52 -24.29 11.14
C THR A 115 -0.49 -24.51 9.63
N ILE A 116 -0.40 -23.40 8.88
CA ILE A 116 -0.05 -23.38 7.47
C ILE A 116 1.15 -22.46 7.31
N ASP A 117 2.25 -23.02 6.86
CA ASP A 117 3.46 -22.27 6.49
C ASP A 117 3.40 -21.92 5.00
N LEU A 118 3.73 -20.68 4.66
CA LEU A 118 3.90 -20.22 3.28
C LEU A 118 5.38 -20.04 2.99
N PHE A 119 5.86 -20.55 1.87
CA PHE A 119 7.28 -20.44 1.49
C PHE A 119 7.49 -20.65 -0.02
N PRO A 120 8.51 -20.01 -0.63
CA PRO A 120 8.78 -20.15 -2.06
C PRO A 120 9.52 -21.45 -2.42
N ALA A 121 10.47 -21.90 -1.62
CA ALA A 121 11.34 -23.03 -1.97
C ALA A 121 11.54 -24.04 -0.86
N ILE A 122 12.00 -23.61 0.32
CA ILE A 122 12.34 -24.47 1.47
C ILE A 122 11.39 -24.13 2.62
N PRO A 123 10.69 -25.11 3.20
CA PRO A 123 9.80 -24.87 4.31
C PRO A 123 10.56 -24.35 5.54
N PRO A 124 9.97 -23.42 6.29
CA PRO A 124 10.54 -23.01 7.57
C PRO A 124 10.47 -24.15 8.58
N GLU A 125 11.31 -24.04 9.62
CA GLU A 125 11.24 -24.97 10.75
C GLU A 125 9.85 -24.95 11.39
N PRO A 126 9.38 -26.10 11.90
CA PRO A 126 8.12 -26.15 12.65
C PRO A 126 8.15 -25.16 13.83
N THR A 127 7.03 -24.48 14.07
CA THR A 127 6.88 -23.70 15.30
C THR A 127 6.62 -24.61 16.48
N THR A 128 7.07 -24.17 17.66
CA THR A 128 6.67 -24.74 18.95
C THR A 128 5.51 -24.00 19.58
N ASP A 129 5.09 -22.87 19.01
CA ASP A 129 4.04 -22.02 19.55
C ASP A 129 2.68 -22.67 19.38
N SER A 130 1.92 -22.73 20.46
CA SER A 130 0.51 -23.09 20.45
C SER A 130 -0.31 -21.95 19.84
N PHE A 131 -1.55 -22.25 19.46
CA PHE A 131 -2.51 -21.25 19.02
C PHE A 131 -2.67 -20.10 20.04
N ASP A 132 -2.75 -20.42 21.33
CA ASP A 132 -2.92 -19.40 22.37
C ASP A 132 -1.68 -18.50 22.54
N GLN A 133 -0.48 -19.05 22.34
CA GLN A 133 0.76 -18.25 22.33
C GLN A 133 0.81 -17.32 21.11
N ALA A 134 0.50 -17.81 19.91
CA ALA A 134 0.43 -16.99 18.71
C ALA A 134 -0.63 -15.87 18.84
N ARG A 135 -1.79 -16.19 19.43
CA ARG A 135 -2.84 -15.23 19.70
C ARG A 135 -2.44 -14.16 20.71
N ALA A 136 -1.80 -14.56 21.80
CA ALA A 136 -1.28 -13.62 22.80
C ALA A 136 -0.22 -12.70 22.18
N GLY A 137 0.71 -13.25 21.38
CA GLY A 137 1.70 -12.46 20.66
C GLY A 137 1.09 -11.41 19.72
N ALA A 138 0.06 -11.77 18.94
CA ALA A 138 -0.66 -10.83 18.08
C ALA A 138 -1.40 -9.74 18.87
N ALA A 139 -1.99 -10.11 20.04
CA ALA A 139 -2.63 -9.15 20.93
C ALA A 139 -1.63 -8.14 21.51
N ASP A 140 -0.49 -8.62 21.98
CA ASP A 140 0.56 -7.81 22.58
C ASP A 140 1.19 -6.87 21.56
N ASP A 141 1.45 -7.35 20.33
CA ASP A 141 2.01 -6.55 19.23
C ASP A 141 1.05 -5.41 18.83
N PHE A 142 -0.24 -5.70 18.67
CA PHE A 142 -1.22 -4.65 18.41
C PHE A 142 -1.39 -3.69 19.59
N ALA A 143 -1.35 -4.17 20.83
CA ALA A 143 -1.45 -3.31 22.01
C ALA A 143 -0.26 -2.34 22.10
N ASP A 144 0.95 -2.81 21.80
CA ASP A 144 2.14 -1.97 21.71
C ASP A 144 2.00 -0.91 20.62
N TRP A 145 1.57 -1.31 19.40
CA TRP A 145 1.29 -0.39 18.31
C TRP A 145 0.26 0.68 18.69
N LEU A 146 -0.87 0.26 19.26
CA LEU A 146 -1.94 1.17 19.68
C LEU A 146 -1.49 2.13 20.79
N SER A 147 -0.61 1.69 21.69
CA SER A 147 -0.08 2.51 22.78
C SER A 147 0.74 3.70 22.27
N ARG A 148 1.42 3.53 21.13
CA ARG A 148 2.22 4.57 20.46
C ARG A 148 1.40 5.47 19.55
N THR A 149 0.18 5.06 19.19
CA THR A 149 -0.71 5.87 18.34
C THR A 149 -1.17 7.13 19.08
N PRO A 150 -1.12 8.33 18.47
CA PRO A 150 -1.52 9.57 19.13
C PRO A 150 -2.92 9.49 19.76
N GLU A 151 -3.05 10.08 20.95
CA GLU A 151 -4.35 10.22 21.62
C GLU A 151 -5.18 11.30 20.94
N GLY A 152 -6.51 11.11 20.93
CA GLY A 152 -7.46 12.10 20.41
C GLY A 152 -8.59 11.49 19.62
N GLY A 153 -9.62 12.31 19.35
CA GLY A 153 -10.79 11.90 18.57
C GLY A 153 -11.67 10.86 19.27
N GLN A 154 -12.46 10.13 18.48
CA GLN A 154 -13.30 9.04 18.97
C GLN A 154 -12.44 7.78 19.15
N THR A 155 -12.53 7.15 20.32
CA THR A 155 -11.73 5.97 20.68
C THR A 155 -11.85 4.83 19.64
N GLU A 156 -13.04 4.57 19.14
CA GLU A 156 -13.26 3.53 18.12
C GLU A 156 -12.59 3.87 16.79
N ALA A 157 -12.68 5.13 16.33
CA ALA A 157 -12.05 5.57 15.09
C ALA A 157 -10.52 5.52 15.20
N ARG A 158 -9.96 5.93 16.35
CA ARG A 158 -8.52 5.81 16.63
C ARG A 158 -8.05 4.36 16.57
N SER A 159 -8.78 3.47 17.25
CA SER A 159 -8.43 2.05 17.29
C SER A 159 -8.52 1.40 15.90
N LEU A 160 -9.55 1.76 15.12
CA LEU A 160 -9.69 1.27 13.74
C LEU A 160 -8.57 1.79 12.83
N ALA A 161 -8.23 3.07 12.92
CA ALA A 161 -7.14 3.66 12.13
C ALA A 161 -5.79 3.01 12.48
N ALA A 162 -5.50 2.83 13.78
CA ALA A 162 -4.32 2.12 14.25
C ALA A 162 -4.26 0.68 13.72
N TYR A 163 -5.40 -0.04 13.79
CA TYR A 163 -5.51 -1.41 13.28
C TYR A 163 -5.25 -1.49 11.77
N LEU A 164 -5.82 -0.56 10.98
CA LEU A 164 -5.63 -0.57 9.53
C LEU A 164 -4.16 -0.35 9.14
N LEU A 165 -3.46 0.59 9.79
CA LEU A 165 -2.04 0.82 9.54
C LEU A 165 -1.20 -0.39 9.97
N TRP A 166 -1.43 -0.92 11.19
CA TRP A 166 -0.74 -2.09 11.71
C TRP A 166 -0.96 -3.34 10.83
N ALA A 167 -2.22 -3.67 10.53
CA ALA A 167 -2.57 -4.86 9.79
C ALA A 167 -2.07 -4.85 8.33
N ASN A 168 -1.84 -3.66 7.75
CA ASN A 168 -1.33 -3.51 6.40
C ASN A 168 0.19 -3.26 6.33
N THR A 169 0.86 -3.11 7.46
CA THR A 169 2.32 -3.05 7.49
C THR A 169 2.90 -4.43 7.13
N VAL A 170 3.83 -4.43 6.18
CA VAL A 170 4.52 -5.62 5.70
C VAL A 170 6.04 -5.44 5.82
N PRO A 171 6.81 -6.49 6.10
CA PRO A 171 8.26 -6.42 6.12
C PRO A 171 8.82 -6.25 4.69
N ALA A 172 10.10 -5.88 4.60
CA ALA A 172 10.84 -5.95 3.35
C ALA A 172 10.85 -7.39 2.83
N SER A 173 10.47 -7.58 1.57
CA SER A 173 10.43 -8.90 0.92
C SER A 173 10.50 -8.76 -0.61
N GLY A 174 11.24 -9.64 -1.26
CA GLY A 174 11.35 -9.63 -2.72
C GLY A 174 11.81 -8.29 -3.27
N ASN A 175 11.00 -7.68 -4.13
CA ASN A 175 11.27 -6.37 -4.71
C ASN A 175 11.01 -5.20 -3.73
N LEU A 176 10.29 -5.44 -2.63
CA LEU A 176 10.05 -4.43 -1.60
C LEU A 176 11.27 -4.31 -0.68
N THR A 177 12.02 -3.23 -0.80
CA THR A 177 13.33 -3.04 -0.15
C THR A 177 13.26 -2.68 1.33
N ARG A 178 12.07 -2.24 1.81
CA ARG A 178 11.85 -1.72 3.15
C ARG A 178 10.49 -2.14 3.69
N PRO A 179 10.27 -2.09 5.01
CA PRO A 179 8.92 -2.18 5.57
C PRO A 179 8.00 -1.13 4.95
N ALA A 180 6.80 -1.53 4.59
CA ALA A 180 5.86 -0.64 3.94
C ALA A 180 4.42 -0.93 4.36
N ILE A 181 3.54 0.05 4.15
CA ILE A 181 2.11 -0.05 4.46
C ILE A 181 1.37 -0.24 3.15
N TYR A 182 0.88 -1.44 2.90
CA TYR A 182 0.04 -1.75 1.75
C TYR A 182 -1.33 -1.08 1.86
N MET A 183 -1.94 -0.74 0.75
CA MET A 183 -3.30 -0.19 0.74
C MET A 183 -4.32 -1.23 1.18
N SER A 184 -4.09 -2.51 0.90
CA SER A 184 -4.79 -3.63 1.50
C SER A 184 -3.98 -4.92 1.34
N LYS A 185 -4.36 -5.97 2.06
CA LYS A 185 -3.83 -7.34 1.86
C LYS A 185 -4.79 -8.25 1.10
N ASN A 186 -5.73 -7.67 0.34
CA ASN A 186 -6.71 -8.43 -0.46
C ASN A 186 -6.53 -8.18 -1.96
N ALA A 187 -7.10 -7.10 -2.51
CA ALA A 187 -7.06 -6.82 -3.94
C ALA A 187 -6.02 -5.76 -4.33
N MET A 188 -5.71 -4.84 -3.42
CA MET A 188 -4.78 -3.74 -3.63
C MET A 188 -3.51 -3.94 -2.79
N ILE A 189 -2.81 -5.04 -3.09
CA ILE A 189 -1.59 -5.48 -2.37
C ILE A 189 -0.35 -4.73 -2.87
N ASN A 190 -0.40 -3.43 -2.86
CA ASN A 190 0.66 -2.54 -3.34
C ASN A 190 0.84 -1.36 -2.39
N ILE A 191 1.98 -0.70 -2.51
CA ILE A 191 2.18 0.69 -2.13
C ILE A 191 2.06 1.55 -3.40
N TRP A 192 1.20 2.57 -3.38
CA TRP A 192 1.15 3.57 -4.45
C TRP A 192 1.98 4.78 -4.09
N SER A 193 2.59 5.41 -5.08
CA SER A 193 3.58 6.45 -4.83
C SER A 193 3.01 7.67 -4.08
N TRP A 194 1.74 8.00 -4.24
CA TRP A 194 1.13 9.11 -3.50
C TRP A 194 0.46 8.68 -2.19
N ASP A 195 -0.20 7.51 -2.16
CA ASP A 195 -0.87 6.98 -0.97
C ASP A 195 0.11 6.78 0.19
N ASN A 196 1.32 6.29 -0.10
CA ASN A 196 2.33 6.07 0.92
C ASN A 196 2.84 7.35 1.57
N ALA A 197 2.76 8.50 0.88
CA ALA A 197 3.03 9.79 1.49
C ALA A 197 2.01 10.12 2.61
N PHE A 198 0.75 9.76 2.44
CA PHE A 198 -0.26 9.89 3.51
C PHE A 198 -0.05 8.87 4.62
N SER A 199 0.34 7.64 4.29
CA SER A 199 0.70 6.63 5.30
C SER A 199 1.88 7.10 6.16
N ALA A 200 2.87 7.77 5.56
CA ALA A 200 3.99 8.38 6.29
C ALA A 200 3.50 9.41 7.33
N LEU A 201 2.57 10.30 6.95
CA LEU A 201 1.95 11.27 7.88
C LEU A 201 1.22 10.55 9.03
N GLY A 202 0.53 9.44 8.71
CA GLY A 202 -0.24 8.67 9.69
C GLY A 202 0.60 7.99 10.77
N VAL A 203 1.85 7.61 10.46
CA VAL A 203 2.71 6.86 11.40
C VAL A 203 3.85 7.68 12.01
N ALA A 204 4.10 8.89 11.52
CA ALA A 204 5.27 9.67 11.90
C ALA A 204 5.42 9.94 13.41
N ALA A 205 4.30 10.15 14.11
CA ALA A 205 4.29 10.40 15.54
C ALA A 205 4.67 9.15 16.37
N MET A 206 4.46 7.96 15.83
CA MET A 206 4.65 6.70 16.55
C MET A 206 5.89 5.95 16.08
N ASP A 207 6.26 6.10 14.81
CA ASP A 207 7.42 5.45 14.19
C ASP A 207 8.00 6.34 13.09
N PRO A 208 8.94 7.25 13.45
CA PRO A 208 9.57 8.16 12.50
C PRO A 208 10.40 7.46 11.41
N ASP A 209 10.93 6.26 11.68
CA ASP A 209 11.70 5.49 10.71
C ASP A 209 10.77 4.81 9.71
N LEU A 210 9.68 4.20 10.17
CA LEU A 210 8.65 3.66 9.29
C LEU A 210 8.02 4.75 8.41
N ALA A 211 7.83 5.98 8.94
CA ALA A 211 7.37 7.12 8.15
C ALA A 211 8.35 7.47 7.03
N PHE A 212 9.66 7.46 7.29
CA PHE A 212 10.67 7.65 6.26
C PHE A 212 10.66 6.50 5.23
N ASP A 213 10.50 5.26 5.70
CA ASP A 213 10.47 4.08 4.84
C ASP A 213 9.30 4.11 3.85
N GLN A 214 8.15 4.78 4.18
CA GLN A 214 7.06 4.93 3.22
C GLN A 214 7.47 5.76 1.98
N PHE A 215 8.32 6.76 2.13
CA PHE A 215 8.91 7.47 0.98
C PHE A 215 10.00 6.62 0.34
N ALA A 216 10.91 6.08 1.13
CA ALA A 216 12.07 5.36 0.65
C ALA A 216 11.69 4.12 -0.17
N ALA A 217 10.66 3.36 0.23
CA ALA A 217 10.18 2.18 -0.50
C ALA A 217 9.73 2.49 -1.95
N ILE A 218 9.27 3.72 -2.21
CA ILE A 218 8.94 4.18 -3.56
C ILE A 218 10.17 4.74 -4.28
N TYR A 219 10.96 5.59 -3.60
CA TYR A 219 12.12 6.25 -4.20
C TYR A 219 13.29 5.30 -4.48
N ASP A 220 13.42 4.19 -3.76
CA ASP A 220 14.40 3.13 -4.06
C ASP A 220 14.17 2.55 -5.48
N HIS A 221 12.96 2.69 -6.03
CA HIS A 221 12.58 2.28 -7.39
C HIS A 221 12.48 3.45 -8.38
N GLN A 222 12.92 4.65 -8.00
CA GLN A 222 12.88 5.80 -8.90
C GLN A 222 13.70 5.55 -10.16
N HIS A 223 13.06 5.68 -11.33
CA HIS A 223 13.76 5.59 -12.61
C HIS A 223 14.83 6.70 -12.75
N PRO A 224 15.94 6.47 -13.47
CA PRO A 224 16.96 7.50 -13.70
C PRO A 224 16.45 8.83 -14.29
N SER A 225 15.33 8.82 -15.03
CA SER A 225 14.65 10.04 -15.50
C SER A 225 13.98 10.84 -14.40
N GLY A 226 13.84 10.30 -13.19
CA GLY A 226 13.10 10.89 -12.08
C GLY A 226 11.66 10.41 -11.94
N LEU A 227 11.13 9.64 -12.91
CA LEU A 227 9.80 9.04 -12.83
C LEU A 227 9.71 8.11 -11.62
N LEU A 228 8.66 8.26 -10.83
CA LEU A 228 8.30 7.27 -9.80
C LEU A 228 7.36 6.23 -10.40
N PRO A 229 7.45 4.96 -9.95
CA PRO A 229 6.45 3.96 -10.31
C PRO A 229 5.06 4.38 -9.83
N ASP A 230 4.03 3.93 -10.52
CA ASP A 230 2.64 4.02 -10.05
C ASP A 230 2.51 3.33 -8.70
N PHE A 231 2.95 2.07 -8.67
CA PHE A 231 3.02 1.27 -7.45
C PHE A 231 4.27 0.37 -7.41
N VAL A 232 4.55 -0.11 -6.20
CA VAL A 232 5.55 -1.14 -5.89
C VAL A 232 4.90 -2.20 -5.00
N ASN A 233 5.29 -3.45 -5.18
CA ASN A 233 5.01 -4.54 -4.26
C ASN A 233 6.22 -5.50 -4.16
N ASP A 234 6.09 -6.61 -3.48
CA ASP A 234 7.14 -7.62 -3.30
C ASP A 234 7.59 -8.30 -4.60
N ARG A 235 6.85 -8.15 -5.70
CA ARG A 235 7.11 -8.79 -7.00
C ARG A 235 7.59 -7.84 -8.07
N GLU A 236 7.04 -6.62 -8.13
CA GLU A 236 7.26 -5.69 -9.23
C GLU A 236 7.18 -4.23 -8.85
N SER A 237 7.74 -3.40 -9.72
CA SER A 237 7.55 -1.95 -9.77
C SER A 237 6.88 -1.59 -11.09
N TYR A 238 5.72 -0.95 -11.06
CA TYR A 238 4.89 -0.70 -12.23
C TYR A 238 5.00 0.74 -12.71
N PHE A 239 5.37 0.97 -13.97
CA PHE A 239 5.69 2.28 -14.54
C PHE A 239 4.75 2.72 -15.68
N ALA A 240 3.67 1.99 -15.98
CA ALA A 240 2.76 2.40 -17.04
C ALA A 240 2.04 3.72 -16.72
N PHE A 241 1.94 4.04 -15.43
CA PHE A 241 1.46 5.32 -14.90
C PHE A 241 2.41 5.82 -13.82
N THR A 242 2.17 7.02 -13.34
CA THR A 242 2.72 7.58 -12.09
C THR A 242 1.58 8.15 -11.27
N LYS A 243 1.84 8.82 -10.16
CA LYS A 243 0.81 9.48 -9.33
C LYS A 243 1.17 10.94 -9.08
N PRO A 244 0.22 11.75 -8.59
CA PRO A 244 0.50 13.14 -8.25
C PRO A 244 1.72 13.27 -7.33
N PRO A 245 2.62 14.24 -7.57
CA PRO A 245 3.84 14.41 -6.80
C PRO A 245 3.61 15.10 -5.44
N VAL A 246 2.79 14.49 -4.57
CA VAL A 246 2.42 15.04 -3.25
C VAL A 246 3.55 15.01 -2.23
N HIS A 247 4.67 14.40 -2.56
CA HIS A 247 5.78 14.11 -1.65
C HIS A 247 6.38 15.37 -1.01
N GLY A 248 6.60 16.43 -1.79
CA GLY A 248 7.11 17.69 -1.24
C GLY A 248 6.17 18.29 -0.21
N TRP A 249 4.88 18.29 -0.46
CA TRP A 249 3.85 18.72 0.49
C TRP A 249 3.87 17.85 1.77
N ALA A 250 3.88 16.54 1.63
CA ALA A 250 3.86 15.63 2.77
C ALA A 250 5.11 15.77 3.65
N ILE A 251 6.29 15.93 3.04
CA ILE A 251 7.55 16.15 3.77
C ILE A 251 7.52 17.50 4.50
N LEU A 252 6.99 18.57 3.91
CA LEU A 252 6.81 19.86 4.60
C LEU A 252 5.90 19.71 5.83
N ARG A 253 4.81 18.98 5.71
CA ARG A 253 3.92 18.68 6.84
C ARG A 253 4.64 17.90 7.94
N LEU A 254 5.44 16.89 7.56
CA LEU A 254 6.26 16.14 8.55
C LEU A 254 7.27 17.02 9.27
N ILE A 255 7.93 17.92 8.56
CA ILE A 255 8.88 18.87 9.18
C ILE A 255 8.17 19.82 10.12
N GLU A 256 6.98 20.30 9.77
CA GLU A 256 6.19 21.22 10.57
C GLU A 256 5.63 20.55 11.83
N ASP A 257 5.04 19.37 11.68
CA ASP A 257 4.37 18.66 12.77
C ASP A 257 5.36 17.88 13.66
N HIS A 258 6.51 17.45 13.11
CA HIS A 258 7.54 16.64 13.76
C HIS A 258 8.95 17.16 13.39
N PRO A 259 9.42 18.29 13.95
CA PRO A 259 10.70 18.91 13.56
C PRO A 259 11.92 17.98 13.67
N ASP A 260 11.92 17.09 14.66
CA ASP A 260 13.01 16.12 14.90
C ASP A 260 13.01 14.97 13.86
N TRP A 261 11.94 14.84 13.06
CA TRP A 261 11.89 13.84 11.99
C TRP A 261 12.95 14.09 10.92
N LEU A 262 13.28 15.35 10.63
CA LEU A 262 14.26 15.72 9.61
C LEU A 262 15.70 15.65 10.15
N THR A 263 16.33 14.51 10.06
CA THR A 263 17.77 14.37 10.32
C THR A 263 18.61 14.80 9.12
N GLU A 264 19.89 15.04 9.33
CA GLU A 264 20.82 15.37 8.22
C GLU A 264 20.93 14.22 7.20
N ALA A 265 20.90 12.97 7.66
CA ALA A 265 20.91 11.80 6.79
C ALA A 265 19.64 11.73 5.90
N ARG A 266 18.46 11.98 6.48
CA ARG A 266 17.20 12.06 5.72
C ARG A 266 17.22 13.22 4.73
N ARG A 267 17.69 14.40 5.16
CA ARG A 267 17.88 15.58 4.28
C ARG A 267 18.74 15.24 3.08
N ALA A 268 19.92 14.66 3.29
CA ALA A 268 20.84 14.29 2.23
C ALA A 268 20.26 13.30 1.22
N THR A 269 19.31 12.47 1.66
CA THR A 269 18.61 11.48 0.83
C THR A 269 17.44 12.09 0.08
N LEU A 270 16.63 12.91 0.74
CA LEU A 270 15.40 13.48 0.19
C LEU A 270 15.67 14.50 -0.93
N VAL A 271 16.69 15.33 -0.80
CA VAL A 271 17.01 16.38 -1.80
C VAL A 271 17.19 15.78 -3.20
N PRO A 272 18.10 14.82 -3.46
CA PRO A 272 18.27 14.27 -4.80
C PRO A 272 17.05 13.50 -5.31
N TRP A 273 16.24 12.91 -4.45
CA TRP A 273 15.01 12.24 -4.83
C TRP A 273 13.97 13.22 -5.38
N LEU A 274 13.67 14.26 -4.59
CA LEU A 274 12.70 15.30 -4.99
C LEU A 274 13.17 16.08 -6.20
N GLU A 275 14.45 16.40 -6.29
CA GLU A 275 15.02 17.11 -7.44
C GLU A 275 14.84 16.32 -8.74
N ARG A 276 15.14 15.01 -8.72
CA ARG A 276 14.91 14.15 -9.90
C ARG A 276 13.43 14.03 -10.24
N GLN A 277 12.55 13.88 -9.24
CA GLN A 277 11.10 13.82 -9.47
C GLN A 277 10.57 15.11 -10.09
N LEU A 278 10.96 16.27 -9.55
CA LEU A 278 10.61 17.57 -10.12
C LEU A 278 11.11 17.70 -11.55
N SER A 279 12.37 17.31 -11.79
CA SER A 279 12.99 17.34 -13.12
C SER A 279 12.22 16.50 -14.14
N TYR A 280 11.70 15.31 -13.75
CA TYR A 280 10.87 14.49 -14.63
C TYR A 280 9.65 15.26 -15.14
N TRP A 281 8.88 15.84 -14.25
CA TRP A 281 7.67 16.59 -14.60
C TRP A 281 7.98 17.82 -15.46
N LEU A 282 9.09 18.51 -15.19
CA LEU A 282 9.50 19.71 -15.90
C LEU A 282 10.25 19.43 -17.20
N THR A 283 10.62 18.19 -17.48
CA THR A 283 11.34 17.81 -18.72
C THR A 283 10.45 17.01 -19.66
N TYR A 284 9.73 16.02 -19.15
CA TYR A 284 9.05 15.01 -19.97
C TYR A 284 7.54 15.18 -20.04
N ALA A 285 6.92 15.83 -19.05
CA ALA A 285 5.46 15.93 -18.95
C ALA A 285 4.91 17.28 -19.45
N ARG A 286 5.73 18.16 -20.02
CA ARG A 286 5.33 19.45 -20.61
C ARG A 286 5.88 19.64 -22.01
N LYS A 287 5.22 20.51 -22.77
CA LYS A 287 5.60 20.82 -24.16
C LYS A 287 6.93 21.59 -24.25
N ASP A 288 7.09 22.60 -23.39
CA ASP A 288 8.23 23.51 -23.35
C ASP A 288 8.34 24.18 -21.97
N ALA A 289 9.32 25.02 -21.77
CA ALA A 289 9.57 25.68 -20.48
C ALA A 289 8.44 26.63 -20.06
N GLU A 290 7.68 27.18 -21.01
CA GLU A 290 6.58 28.11 -20.75
C GLU A 290 5.22 27.42 -20.61
N SER A 291 5.21 26.09 -20.59
CA SER A 291 4.02 25.27 -20.48
C SER A 291 3.94 24.60 -19.10
N LEU A 292 2.71 24.42 -18.59
CA LEU A 292 2.45 23.55 -17.46
C LEU A 292 2.67 22.08 -17.86
N PRO A 293 3.12 21.22 -16.93
CA PRO A 293 3.06 19.78 -17.12
C PRO A 293 1.61 19.30 -17.09
N ALA A 294 1.36 18.17 -17.74
CA ALA A 294 0.04 17.60 -17.94
C ALA A 294 0.02 16.13 -17.52
N TYR A 295 -1.12 15.64 -17.08
CA TYR A 295 -1.39 14.21 -16.96
C TYR A 295 -1.83 13.65 -18.31
N CYS A 296 -1.31 12.47 -18.66
CA CYS A 296 -1.70 11.77 -19.87
C CYS A 296 -2.91 10.85 -19.69
N HIS A 297 -3.20 10.45 -18.45
CA HIS A 297 -4.25 9.50 -18.12
C HIS A 297 -4.86 9.75 -16.73
N GLY A 298 -6.12 9.35 -16.51
CA GLY A 298 -6.80 9.50 -15.22
C GLY A 298 -6.07 8.81 -14.06
N ASN A 299 -5.49 7.65 -14.29
CA ASN A 299 -4.69 6.95 -13.28
C ASN A 299 -3.46 7.75 -12.80
N GLU A 300 -2.85 8.57 -13.68
CA GLU A 300 -1.72 9.43 -13.29
C GLU A 300 -2.15 10.55 -12.35
N SER A 301 -3.36 11.07 -12.54
CA SER A 301 -3.91 12.14 -11.73
C SER A 301 -4.41 11.66 -10.36
N GLY A 302 -4.58 10.34 -10.16
CA GLY A 302 -5.28 9.79 -9.01
C GLY A 302 -6.79 10.01 -9.01
N TRP A 303 -7.33 10.74 -10.00
CA TRP A 303 -8.75 11.03 -10.17
C TRP A 303 -9.34 10.10 -11.25
N ASP A 304 -9.31 8.80 -11.01
CA ASP A 304 -9.57 7.74 -12.00
C ASP A 304 -10.90 7.89 -12.73
N ASN A 305 -11.92 8.43 -12.05
CA ASN A 305 -13.28 8.60 -12.55
C ASN A 305 -13.61 10.06 -12.92
N ALA A 306 -12.60 10.93 -13.02
CA ALA A 306 -12.85 12.34 -13.28
C ALA A 306 -13.30 12.60 -14.73
N THR A 307 -14.31 13.47 -14.86
CA THR A 307 -14.91 13.82 -16.16
C THR A 307 -14.01 14.65 -17.06
N PHE A 308 -12.96 15.26 -16.51
CA PHE A 308 -12.04 16.08 -17.30
C PHE A 308 -11.16 15.27 -18.29
N PHE A 309 -11.09 13.94 -18.17
CA PHE A 309 -10.51 13.04 -19.16
C PHE A 309 -11.51 12.49 -20.19
N ALA A 310 -12.80 12.82 -20.08
CA ALA A 310 -13.83 12.27 -20.98
C ALA A 310 -13.62 12.58 -22.47
N GLU A 311 -12.92 13.68 -22.77
CA GLU A 311 -12.58 14.08 -24.15
C GLU A 311 -11.14 13.68 -24.55
N GLY A 312 -10.48 12.84 -23.74
CA GLY A 312 -9.10 12.40 -23.94
C GLY A 312 -8.09 13.21 -23.13
N GLY A 313 -6.82 13.08 -23.48
CA GLY A 313 -5.70 13.75 -22.83
C GLY A 313 -4.61 14.11 -23.85
N PRO A 314 -3.48 14.70 -23.43
CA PRO A 314 -3.14 15.13 -22.06
C PRO A 314 -3.97 16.30 -21.54
N VAL A 315 -4.15 16.37 -20.20
CA VAL A 315 -4.93 17.40 -19.52
C VAL A 315 -4.06 18.21 -18.57
N LEU A 316 -4.12 19.51 -18.66
CA LEU A 316 -3.60 20.44 -17.67
C LEU A 316 -4.61 20.54 -16.53
N THR A 317 -4.18 20.28 -15.31
CA THR A 317 -5.00 20.30 -14.11
C THR A 317 -4.35 21.20 -13.06
N PRO A 318 -5.09 21.81 -12.14
CA PRO A 318 -4.53 22.77 -11.19
C PRO A 318 -3.75 22.10 -10.04
N ASP A 319 -4.00 20.83 -9.74
CA ASP A 319 -3.33 20.08 -8.67
C ASP A 319 -1.87 19.78 -8.99
N LEU A 320 -1.56 19.37 -10.21
CA LEU A 320 -0.19 19.02 -10.60
C LEU A 320 0.81 20.18 -10.39
N PRO A 321 0.62 21.38 -10.95
CA PRO A 321 1.51 22.50 -10.66
C PRO A 321 1.51 22.90 -9.18
N THR A 322 0.39 22.75 -8.46
CA THR A 322 0.32 23.00 -7.03
C THR A 322 1.30 22.10 -6.27
N PHE A 323 1.28 20.79 -6.50
CA PHE A 323 2.20 19.87 -5.85
C PHE A 323 3.66 20.11 -6.26
N LEU A 324 3.92 20.53 -7.50
CA LEU A 324 5.28 20.89 -7.93
C LEU A 324 5.78 22.18 -7.28
N ILE A 325 4.92 23.18 -7.07
CA ILE A 325 5.25 24.39 -6.30
C ILE A 325 5.61 23.99 -4.86
N LEU A 326 4.81 23.15 -4.22
CA LEU A 326 5.08 22.66 -2.86
C LEU A 326 6.34 21.79 -2.79
N THR A 327 6.70 21.10 -3.89
CA THR A 327 7.98 20.40 -4.01
C THR A 327 9.15 21.39 -4.09
N CYS A 328 9.00 22.50 -4.82
CA CYS A 328 10.00 23.57 -4.83
C CYS A 328 10.16 24.21 -3.44
N ASP A 329 9.07 24.44 -2.71
CA ASP A 329 9.12 24.96 -1.33
C ASP A 329 9.82 23.99 -0.39
N CYS A 330 9.54 22.70 -0.52
CA CYS A 330 10.22 21.66 0.24
C CYS A 330 11.73 21.66 -0.06
N LEU A 331 12.11 21.70 -1.33
CA LEU A 331 13.50 21.77 -1.73
C LEU A 331 14.19 23.04 -1.23
N ALA A 332 13.50 24.19 -1.20
CA ALA A 332 14.05 25.42 -0.63
C ALA A 332 14.36 25.30 0.88
N VAL A 333 13.54 24.53 1.61
CA VAL A 333 13.77 24.21 3.04
C VAL A 333 14.90 23.20 3.21
N LEU A 334 14.92 22.15 2.40
CA LEU A 334 15.89 21.06 2.51
C LEU A 334 17.28 21.45 2.01
N ASP A 335 17.37 22.28 0.99
CA ASP A 335 18.59 22.72 0.29
C ASP A 335 18.71 24.24 0.34
N SER A 336 19.02 24.73 1.53
CA SER A 336 19.13 26.18 1.78
C SER A 336 20.19 26.88 0.91
N ALA A 337 21.19 26.16 0.43
CA ALA A 337 22.22 26.72 -0.45
C ALA A 337 21.67 27.10 -1.84
N ARG A 338 20.60 26.43 -2.29
CA ARG A 338 19.91 26.71 -3.56
C ARG A 338 18.47 27.21 -3.35
N ALA A 339 18.15 27.74 -2.17
CA ALA A 339 16.77 28.14 -1.83
C ALA A 339 16.21 29.15 -2.86
N ASP A 340 16.98 30.15 -3.26
CA ASP A 340 16.55 31.16 -4.25
C ASP A 340 16.21 30.53 -5.60
N HIS A 341 16.96 29.51 -6.03
CA HIS A 341 16.68 28.78 -7.26
C HIS A 341 15.31 28.06 -7.20
N TRP A 342 15.06 27.36 -6.10
CA TRP A 342 13.81 26.63 -5.90
C TRP A 342 12.60 27.57 -5.78
N GLN A 343 12.77 28.70 -5.06
CA GLN A 343 11.73 29.73 -4.95
C GLN A 343 11.41 30.39 -6.28
N ALA A 344 12.42 30.64 -7.12
CA ALA A 344 12.22 31.19 -8.46
C ALA A 344 11.44 30.22 -9.35
N GLU A 345 11.78 28.92 -9.32
CA GLU A 345 11.05 27.90 -10.08
C GLU A 345 9.60 27.73 -9.58
N GLY A 346 9.39 27.71 -8.27
CA GLY A 346 8.05 27.68 -7.68
C GLY A 346 7.21 28.92 -8.07
N SER A 347 7.81 30.10 -8.10
CA SER A 347 7.14 31.34 -8.53
C SER A 347 6.78 31.32 -10.01
N ARG A 348 7.66 30.77 -10.86
CA ARG A 348 7.38 30.56 -12.29
C ARG A 348 6.19 29.63 -12.48
N LEU A 349 6.15 28.51 -11.77
CA LEU A 349 5.02 27.56 -11.82
C LEU A 349 3.72 28.19 -11.31
N ALA A 350 3.76 29.04 -10.28
CA ALA A 350 2.59 29.76 -9.79
C ALA A 350 2.02 30.71 -10.86
N THR A 351 2.88 31.45 -11.56
CA THR A 351 2.46 32.29 -12.68
C THR A 351 1.78 31.48 -13.80
N LEU A 352 2.30 30.27 -14.08
CA LEU A 352 1.67 29.39 -15.07
C LEU A 352 0.35 28.79 -14.56
N LEU A 353 0.24 28.48 -13.26
CA LEU A 353 -1.00 28.01 -12.63
C LEU A 353 -2.13 29.03 -12.81
N ASP A 354 -1.84 30.33 -12.70
CA ASP A 354 -2.83 31.41 -12.90
C ASP A 354 -3.49 31.35 -14.28
N THR A 355 -2.86 30.73 -15.28
CA THR A 355 -3.47 30.50 -16.61
C THR A 355 -4.64 29.52 -16.59
N LEU A 356 -4.83 28.80 -15.49
CA LEU A 356 -5.97 27.91 -15.24
C LEU A 356 -7.07 28.57 -14.39
N TRP A 357 -6.92 29.85 -14.01
CA TRP A 357 -7.94 30.60 -13.25
C TRP A 357 -9.05 31.07 -14.18
N THR A 358 -10.30 30.75 -13.89
CA THR A 358 -11.50 31.10 -14.67
C THR A 358 -12.07 32.47 -14.33
N GLY A 359 -11.63 33.07 -13.23
CA GLY A 359 -12.25 34.22 -12.58
C GLY A 359 -13.04 33.86 -11.33
N GLU A 360 -13.38 32.57 -11.15
CA GLU A 360 -14.16 32.07 -10.01
C GLU A 360 -13.50 30.84 -9.34
N ALA A 361 -12.86 29.96 -10.15
CA ALA A 361 -12.22 28.74 -9.69
C ALA A 361 -11.06 28.36 -10.60
N PHE A 362 -10.20 27.46 -10.18
CA PHE A 362 -9.22 26.84 -11.06
C PHE A 362 -9.89 25.74 -11.90
N GLY A 363 -9.69 25.80 -13.20
CA GLY A 363 -10.24 24.84 -14.16
C GLY A 363 -9.21 23.90 -14.73
N THR A 364 -9.65 23.06 -15.66
CA THR A 364 -8.83 22.12 -16.43
C THR A 364 -8.80 22.49 -17.90
N ARG A 365 -7.77 22.07 -18.62
CA ARG A 365 -7.62 22.38 -20.06
C ARG A 365 -6.95 21.23 -20.80
N LEU A 366 -7.55 20.79 -21.91
CA LEU A 366 -6.89 19.88 -22.82
C LEU A 366 -5.68 20.56 -23.51
N THR A 367 -4.57 19.88 -23.62
CA THR A 367 -3.39 20.41 -24.33
C THR A 367 -3.68 20.61 -25.82
N ALA A 368 -4.59 19.80 -26.38
CA ALA A 368 -5.04 19.89 -27.78
C ALA A 368 -6.00 21.07 -28.03
N ASP A 369 -6.64 21.62 -26.99
CA ASP A 369 -7.53 22.79 -27.10
C ASP A 369 -7.11 23.85 -26.06
N PRO A 370 -6.06 24.65 -26.37
CA PRO A 370 -5.53 25.64 -25.44
C PRO A 370 -6.46 26.82 -25.18
N THR A 371 -7.52 26.97 -25.97
CA THR A 371 -8.45 28.10 -25.88
C THR A 371 -9.61 27.85 -24.92
N ARG A 372 -9.92 26.58 -24.59
CA ARG A 372 -11.06 26.19 -23.77
C ARG A 372 -10.61 25.80 -22.37
N LEU A 373 -10.84 26.67 -21.42
CA LEU A 373 -10.74 26.37 -19.99
C LEU A 373 -12.08 25.81 -19.52
N ARG A 374 -12.03 24.66 -18.83
CA ARG A 374 -13.22 23.94 -18.31
C ARG A 374 -13.28 24.13 -16.81
N GLN A 375 -14.43 24.51 -16.32
CA GLN A 375 -14.72 24.56 -14.91
C GLN A 375 -15.59 23.36 -14.57
N ASP A 376 -15.04 22.41 -13.85
CA ASP A 376 -15.76 21.25 -13.33
C ASP A 376 -16.12 21.49 -11.86
N GLU A 377 -17.29 21.05 -11.42
CA GLU A 377 -17.67 21.04 -10.02
C GLU A 377 -16.95 19.91 -9.27
N SER A 378 -15.62 20.02 -9.18
CA SER A 378 -14.72 19.01 -8.62
C SER A 378 -13.79 19.63 -7.59
N LEU A 379 -13.41 18.85 -6.58
CA LEU A 379 -12.44 19.26 -5.56
C LEU A 379 -11.06 19.57 -6.16
N ILE A 380 -10.74 19.11 -7.37
CA ILE A 380 -9.46 19.39 -8.03
C ILE A 380 -9.21 20.88 -8.18
N GLY A 381 -10.26 21.66 -8.45
CA GLY A 381 -10.20 23.13 -8.55
C GLY A 381 -9.86 23.84 -7.24
N PHE A 382 -9.92 23.15 -6.10
CA PHE A 382 -9.62 23.68 -4.78
C PHE A 382 -8.24 23.24 -4.25
N ILE A 383 -7.56 22.31 -4.91
CA ILE A 383 -6.21 21.87 -4.49
C ILE A 383 -5.22 23.05 -4.41
N PRO A 384 -5.27 24.09 -5.31
CA PRO A 384 -4.40 25.26 -5.17
C PRO A 384 -4.51 26.01 -3.84
N LEU A 385 -5.60 25.85 -3.08
CA LEU A 385 -5.72 26.44 -1.73
C LEU A 385 -4.62 25.96 -0.77
N LEU A 386 -3.97 24.83 -1.04
CA LEU A 386 -2.79 24.36 -0.29
C LEU A 386 -1.61 25.34 -0.37
N LEU A 387 -1.58 26.23 -1.35
CA LEU A 387 -0.55 27.27 -1.50
C LEU A 387 -0.76 28.44 -0.53
N GLY A 388 -1.94 28.54 0.12
CA GLY A 388 -2.24 29.57 1.11
C GLY A 388 -2.04 30.99 0.57
N SER A 389 -1.23 31.78 1.27
CA SER A 389 -0.95 33.19 0.94
C SER A 389 -0.17 33.41 -0.38
N ARG A 390 0.28 32.38 -1.05
CA ARG A 390 0.90 32.48 -2.40
C ARG A 390 -0.12 32.66 -3.51
N LEU A 391 -1.39 32.34 -3.26
CA LEU A 391 -2.45 32.65 -4.19
C LEU A 391 -2.76 34.15 -4.15
N ALA A 392 -2.97 34.74 -5.34
CA ALA A 392 -3.48 36.10 -5.40
C ALA A 392 -4.87 36.20 -4.74
N PRO A 393 -5.22 37.33 -4.07
CA PRO A 393 -6.51 37.53 -3.43
C PRO A 393 -7.67 37.47 -4.43
#